data_51c7967cc0109d28103eef61133f4dbe
#
_entry.id   51c7967cc0109d28103eef61133f4dbe
#
_cell.length_a   1.000
_cell.length_b   1.000
_cell.length_c   1.000
_cell.angle_alpha   90.00
_cell.angle_beta   90.00
_cell.angle_gamma   90.00
#
_symmetry.space_group_name_H-M   'P 1'
#
loop_
_entity.id
_entity.type
_entity.pdbx_description
1 polymer ?
#
loop_
_entity_poly.entity_id
_entity_poly.type
_entity_poly.pdbx_seq_one_letter_code
_entity_poly.pdbx_strand_id
1 'polypeptide(L)'
;MLKENKVIIGIVIVVLVLLGGGYYVMGVNKTQTEQTVPIEDDVTVGTISPESIGFDLEFRKDGKAAKIIIGKAKGIQAIEYQISYQKNQEGEDVPEGLIGDIEVTGAASLETDFREFGTCSSGTCRYDDVTSPIKITLKITKDDGKVYQSEKSFELPQ
;
A
#
# COMPACT_ATOMS: atom_id res chain seq x y z
N MET A 1 29.59 -53.02 36.75
CA MET A 1 29.36 -51.62 37.29
C MET A 1 29.79 -50.48 36.35
N LEU A 2 30.68 -50.65 35.37
CA LEU A 2 31.11 -49.51 34.52
C LEU A 2 30.22 -49.27 33.27
N LYS A 3 29.33 -50.20 32.93
CA LYS A 3 28.50 -50.08 31.70
C LYS A 3 27.20 -49.31 31.98
N GLU A 4 26.65 -49.39 33.16
CA GLU A 4 25.39 -48.68 33.55
C GLU A 4 25.60 -47.20 33.73
N ASN A 5 26.75 -46.76 34.23
CA ASN A 5 27.04 -45.32 34.41
C ASN A 5 27.13 -44.57 33.07
N LYS A 6 27.57 -45.23 31.97
CA LYS A 6 27.60 -44.58 30.62
C LYS A 6 26.24 -44.34 30.07
N VAL A 7 25.28 -45.20 30.35
CA VAL A 7 23.89 -45.04 29.89
C VAL A 7 23.21 -43.88 30.64
N ILE A 8 23.41 -43.79 31.97
CA ILE A 8 22.87 -42.73 32.79
C ILE A 8 23.47 -41.37 32.39
N ILE A 9 24.80 -41.30 32.14
CA ILE A 9 25.45 -40.08 31.69
C ILE A 9 24.88 -39.65 30.33
N GLY A 10 24.65 -40.58 29.39
CA GLY A 10 24.03 -40.29 28.09
C GLY A 10 22.63 -39.70 28.23
N ILE A 11 21.81 -40.24 29.10
CA ILE A 11 20.44 -39.73 29.34
C ILE A 11 20.46 -38.33 29.94
N VAL A 12 21.35 -38.08 30.91
CA VAL A 12 21.47 -36.75 31.53
C VAL A 12 21.90 -35.68 30.51
N ILE A 13 22.81 -35.99 29.60
CA ILE A 13 23.23 -35.07 28.54
C ILE A 13 22.08 -34.75 27.58
N VAL A 14 21.31 -35.77 27.19
CA VAL A 14 20.15 -35.56 26.31
C VAL A 14 19.08 -34.66 26.97
N VAL A 15 18.81 -34.89 28.27
CA VAL A 15 17.84 -34.04 29.01
C VAL A 15 18.34 -32.60 29.16
N LEU A 16 19.64 -32.39 29.40
CA LEU A 16 20.21 -31.05 29.47
C LEU A 16 20.17 -30.33 28.12
N VAL A 17 20.40 -31.02 27.00
CA VAL A 17 20.29 -30.45 25.65
C VAL A 17 18.83 -30.08 25.33
N LEU A 18 17.86 -30.93 25.71
CA LEU A 18 16.44 -30.64 25.49
C LEU A 18 15.95 -29.47 26.36
N LEU A 19 16.36 -29.39 27.62
CA LEU A 19 16.00 -28.28 28.51
C LEU A 19 16.71 -26.99 28.13
N GLY A 20 18.00 -27.06 27.77
CA GLY A 20 18.78 -25.88 27.34
C GLY A 20 18.39 -25.40 25.95
N GLY A 21 18.12 -26.30 25.02
CA GLY A 21 17.64 -25.97 23.68
C GLY A 21 16.24 -25.36 23.68
N GLY A 22 15.34 -25.88 24.53
CA GLY A 22 13.99 -25.31 24.70
C GLY A 22 14.00 -23.89 25.26
N TYR A 23 14.90 -23.61 26.19
CA TYR A 23 15.05 -22.26 26.77
C TYR A 23 15.64 -21.27 25.76
N TYR A 24 16.57 -21.73 24.90
CA TYR A 24 17.13 -20.89 23.85
C TYR A 24 16.11 -20.53 22.76
N VAL A 25 15.28 -21.49 22.35
CA VAL A 25 14.24 -21.25 21.34
C VAL A 25 13.10 -20.36 21.89
N MET A 26 12.73 -20.49 23.17
CA MET A 26 11.73 -19.60 23.79
C MET A 26 12.26 -18.18 24.09
N GLY A 27 13.57 -18.03 24.29
CA GLY A 27 14.22 -16.74 24.54
C GLY A 27 14.38 -15.89 23.29
N VAL A 28 14.47 -16.49 22.11
CA VAL A 28 14.70 -15.78 20.83
C VAL A 28 13.40 -15.23 20.22
N ASN A 29 12.21 -15.67 20.67
CA ASN A 29 10.93 -15.19 20.16
C ASN A 29 10.37 -13.96 20.90
N LYS A 30 11.16 -13.23 21.68
CA LYS A 30 10.76 -11.96 22.29
C LYS A 30 11.74 -10.83 22.00
N THR A 31 12.07 -10.66 20.75
CA THR A 31 12.54 -9.36 20.26
C THR A 31 11.97 -9.18 18.87
N GLN A 32 10.67 -8.87 18.79
CA GLN A 32 10.32 -7.86 17.80
C GLN A 32 11.13 -6.64 18.23
N THR A 33 12.27 -6.47 17.59
CA THR A 33 12.85 -5.16 17.45
C THR A 33 11.80 -4.37 16.67
N GLU A 34 10.97 -3.60 17.39
CA GLU A 34 10.48 -2.36 16.81
C GLU A 34 11.73 -1.69 16.25
N GLN A 35 11.96 -1.86 14.95
CA GLN A 35 12.72 -0.87 14.23
C GLN A 35 11.95 0.43 14.49
N THR A 36 12.45 1.17 15.45
CA THR A 36 12.23 2.60 15.52
C THR A 36 12.79 3.12 14.20
N VAL A 37 11.97 3.10 13.18
CA VAL A 37 12.14 3.95 12.02
C VAL A 37 12.33 5.33 12.65
N PRO A 38 13.43 6.06 12.36
CA PRO A 38 13.55 7.42 12.82
C PRO A 38 12.21 8.08 12.47
N ILE A 39 11.55 8.67 13.46
CA ILE A 39 10.40 9.52 13.25
C ILE A 39 10.97 10.66 12.42
N GLU A 40 10.91 10.52 11.09
CA GLU A 40 11.02 11.67 10.22
C GLU A 40 9.93 12.62 10.67
N ASP A 41 10.35 13.84 10.95
CA ASP A 41 9.61 14.98 11.42
C ASP A 41 8.09 14.80 11.26
N ASP A 42 7.35 15.01 12.35
CA ASP A 42 5.89 14.93 12.44
C ASP A 42 5.26 15.87 11.38
N VAL A 43 5.29 15.42 10.12
CA VAL A 43 4.67 16.14 9.01
C VAL A 43 3.18 16.10 9.26
N THR A 44 2.67 17.13 9.86
CA THR A 44 1.22 17.30 10.06
C THR A 44 0.54 17.29 8.71
N VAL A 45 -0.09 16.16 8.36
CA VAL A 45 -0.84 16.03 7.12
C VAL A 45 -2.16 16.78 7.28
N GLY A 46 -2.32 17.88 6.53
CA GLY A 46 -3.58 18.60 6.45
C GLY A 46 -4.58 17.89 5.53
N THR A 47 -5.85 18.34 5.56
CA THR A 47 -6.86 17.88 4.59
C THR A 47 -7.16 19.02 3.62
N ILE A 48 -7.30 18.68 2.32
CA ILE A 48 -7.71 19.63 1.28
C ILE A 48 -8.91 19.07 0.52
N SER A 49 -9.94 19.90 0.29
CA SER A 49 -11.13 19.41 -0.40
C SER A 49 -10.84 19.13 -1.89
N PRO A 50 -11.42 18.05 -2.47
CA PRO A 50 -11.27 17.73 -3.88
C PRO A 50 -11.60 18.90 -4.82
N GLU A 51 -12.67 19.66 -4.51
CA GLU A 51 -13.13 20.79 -5.33
C GLU A 51 -12.13 21.95 -5.38
N SER A 52 -11.37 22.14 -4.29
CA SER A 52 -10.37 23.23 -4.21
C SER A 52 -9.21 23.05 -5.18
N ILE A 53 -8.89 21.82 -5.52
CA ILE A 53 -7.83 21.45 -6.48
C ILE A 53 -8.40 20.99 -7.82
N GLY A 54 -9.73 20.98 -7.97
CA GLY A 54 -10.39 20.48 -9.17
C GLY A 54 -10.09 19.00 -9.43
N PHE A 55 -10.11 18.20 -8.34
CA PHE A 55 -9.85 16.76 -8.41
C PHE A 55 -11.04 16.04 -9.02
N ASP A 56 -10.82 15.38 -10.15
CA ASP A 56 -11.81 14.59 -10.88
C ASP A 56 -11.22 13.32 -11.49
N LEU A 57 -12.06 12.46 -12.02
CA LEU A 57 -11.71 11.19 -12.65
C LEU A 57 -12.44 11.04 -13.98
N GLU A 58 -11.72 10.71 -15.03
CA GLU A 58 -12.31 10.37 -16.33
C GLU A 58 -12.13 8.88 -16.58
N PHE A 59 -13.24 8.17 -16.71
CA PHE A 59 -13.23 6.76 -17.09
C PHE A 59 -13.03 6.61 -18.60
N ARG A 60 -12.25 5.61 -18.99
CA ARG A 60 -12.24 5.15 -20.38
C ARG A 60 -13.62 4.58 -20.74
N LYS A 61 -14.01 4.67 -22.01
CA LYS A 61 -15.37 4.29 -22.48
C LYS A 61 -15.78 2.85 -22.16
N ASP A 62 -14.82 1.96 -21.97
CA ASP A 62 -15.05 0.55 -21.61
C ASP A 62 -15.14 0.31 -20.10
N GLY A 63 -14.97 1.36 -19.27
CA GLY A 63 -14.98 1.28 -17.82
C GLY A 63 -13.76 0.56 -17.18
N LYS A 64 -12.79 0.12 -17.99
CA LYS A 64 -11.68 -0.73 -17.56
C LYS A 64 -10.41 0.03 -17.18
N ALA A 65 -10.43 1.33 -17.30
CA ALA A 65 -9.35 2.23 -16.92
C ALA A 65 -9.90 3.62 -16.61
N ALA A 66 -9.14 4.38 -15.84
CA ALA A 66 -9.44 5.78 -15.58
C ALA A 66 -8.17 6.61 -15.51
N LYS A 67 -8.30 7.92 -15.74
CA LYS A 67 -7.24 8.90 -15.52
C LYS A 67 -7.66 9.90 -14.44
N ILE A 68 -6.72 10.27 -13.60
CA ILE A 68 -6.89 11.28 -12.55
C ILE A 68 -6.66 12.66 -13.18
N ILE A 69 -7.52 13.62 -12.86
CA ILE A 69 -7.43 15.01 -13.33
C ILE A 69 -7.33 15.94 -12.12
N ILE A 70 -6.38 16.86 -12.17
CA ILE A 70 -6.20 17.94 -11.21
C ILE A 70 -6.33 19.27 -11.96
N GLY A 71 -7.50 19.87 -11.90
CA GLY A 71 -7.82 21.06 -12.67
C GLY A 71 -7.15 22.35 -12.17
N LYS A 72 -6.62 22.36 -10.94
CA LYS A 72 -5.99 23.53 -10.30
C LYS A 72 -4.68 23.10 -9.64
N ALA A 73 -3.61 22.97 -10.42
CA ALA A 73 -2.32 22.45 -9.97
C ALA A 73 -1.33 23.53 -9.50
N LYS A 74 -1.71 24.80 -9.55
CA LYS A 74 -0.80 25.89 -9.14
C LYS A 74 -0.41 25.80 -7.67
N GLY A 75 0.89 25.88 -7.37
CA GLY A 75 1.43 25.79 -6.02
C GLY A 75 1.51 24.35 -5.49
N ILE A 76 1.46 23.36 -6.38
CA ILE A 76 1.69 21.95 -6.07
C ILE A 76 3.09 21.57 -6.55
N GLN A 77 3.88 20.95 -5.68
CA GLN A 77 5.22 20.46 -5.94
C GLN A 77 5.24 18.97 -6.31
N ALA A 78 4.42 18.16 -5.62
CA ALA A 78 4.33 16.72 -5.88
C ALA A 78 2.94 16.20 -5.57
N ILE A 79 2.52 15.15 -6.29
CA ILE A 79 1.27 14.43 -6.04
C ILE A 79 1.57 12.92 -6.13
N GLU A 80 1.33 12.22 -5.03
CA GLU A 80 1.26 10.76 -4.99
C GLU A 80 -0.22 10.36 -4.91
N TYR A 81 -0.59 9.24 -5.53
CA TYR A 81 -1.97 8.75 -5.47
C TYR A 81 -2.05 7.27 -5.15
N GLN A 82 -3.14 6.91 -4.52
CA GLN A 82 -3.59 5.54 -4.34
C GLN A 82 -5.00 5.40 -4.90
N ILE A 83 -5.21 4.46 -5.80
CA ILE A 83 -6.52 4.02 -6.28
C ILE A 83 -6.85 2.74 -5.54
N SER A 84 -8.07 2.60 -5.01
CA SER A 84 -8.54 1.41 -4.30
C SER A 84 -9.94 1.04 -4.77
N TYR A 85 -10.18 -0.26 -4.94
CA TYR A 85 -11.49 -0.81 -5.32
C TYR A 85 -11.62 -2.25 -4.85
N GLN A 86 -12.80 -2.83 -5.00
CA GLN A 86 -13.02 -4.26 -4.85
C GLN A 86 -13.24 -4.89 -6.22
N LYS A 87 -12.75 -6.11 -6.38
CA LYS A 87 -12.97 -6.92 -7.58
C LYS A 87 -13.55 -8.26 -7.21
N ASN A 88 -14.39 -8.82 -8.08
CA ASN A 88 -14.81 -10.21 -7.94
C ASN A 88 -13.67 -11.15 -8.30
N GLN A 89 -13.36 -12.06 -7.39
CA GLN A 89 -12.43 -13.16 -7.64
C GLN A 89 -13.07 -14.45 -7.14
N GLU A 90 -13.42 -15.33 -8.07
CA GLU A 90 -14.02 -16.64 -7.77
C GLU A 90 -15.34 -16.56 -6.94
N GLY A 91 -16.08 -15.46 -7.08
CA GLY A 91 -17.34 -15.22 -6.39
C GLY A 91 -17.21 -14.46 -5.07
N GLU A 92 -16.02 -14.05 -4.68
CA GLU A 92 -15.76 -13.23 -3.50
C GLU A 92 -15.22 -11.85 -3.90
N ASP A 93 -15.62 -10.80 -3.16
CA ASP A 93 -15.08 -9.48 -3.34
C ASP A 93 -13.76 -9.33 -2.58
N VAL A 94 -12.68 -9.10 -3.32
CA VAL A 94 -11.35 -8.90 -2.76
C VAL A 94 -10.86 -7.47 -3.00
N PRO A 95 -10.14 -6.86 -2.04
CA PRO A 95 -9.58 -5.53 -2.22
C PRO A 95 -8.41 -5.56 -3.21
N GLU A 96 -8.36 -4.53 -4.05
CA GLU A 96 -7.28 -4.30 -5.01
C GLU A 96 -6.89 -2.82 -4.99
N GLY A 97 -5.68 -2.50 -5.43
CA GLY A 97 -5.22 -1.13 -5.47
C GLY A 97 -4.00 -0.89 -6.35
N LEU A 98 -3.89 0.36 -6.76
CA LEU A 98 -2.79 0.89 -7.57
C LEU A 98 -2.20 2.10 -6.85
N ILE A 99 -0.90 2.25 -6.90
CA ILE A 99 -0.21 3.45 -6.44
C ILE A 99 0.58 4.07 -7.57
N GLY A 100 0.81 5.37 -7.50
CA GLY A 100 1.64 6.08 -8.45
C GLY A 100 1.80 7.55 -8.08
N ASP A 101 2.42 8.28 -8.98
CA ASP A 101 2.62 9.72 -8.88
C ASP A 101 2.09 10.42 -10.12
N ILE A 102 1.84 11.73 -10.00
CA ILE A 102 1.49 12.61 -11.10
C ILE A 102 2.68 13.54 -11.31
N GLU A 103 3.24 13.53 -12.52
CA GLU A 103 4.34 14.42 -12.88
C GLU A 103 3.89 15.88 -12.83
N VAL A 104 4.52 16.68 -11.98
CA VAL A 104 4.21 18.10 -11.82
C VAL A 104 5.10 18.91 -12.77
N THR A 105 4.52 19.33 -13.89
CA THR A 105 5.22 20.07 -14.96
C THR A 105 5.16 21.58 -14.83
N GLY A 106 4.56 22.11 -13.74
CA GLY A 106 4.25 23.54 -13.61
C GLY A 106 3.05 24.02 -14.40
N ALA A 107 2.33 23.13 -15.05
CA ALA A 107 1.09 23.44 -15.78
C ALA A 107 -0.04 23.84 -14.81
N ALA A 108 -1.04 24.55 -15.33
CA ALA A 108 -2.22 24.95 -14.55
C ALA A 108 -3.12 23.77 -14.15
N SER A 109 -3.09 22.71 -14.95
CA SER A 109 -3.78 21.44 -14.71
C SER A 109 -2.86 20.27 -15.02
N LEU A 110 -3.10 19.14 -14.38
CA LEU A 110 -2.33 17.91 -14.52
C LEU A 110 -3.30 16.74 -14.73
N GLU A 111 -2.85 15.71 -15.44
CA GLU A 111 -3.57 14.45 -15.59
C GLU A 111 -2.61 13.28 -15.68
N THR A 112 -3.06 12.09 -15.29
CA THR A 112 -2.32 10.85 -15.53
C THR A 112 -2.63 10.30 -16.92
N ASP A 113 -1.82 9.36 -17.39
CA ASP A 113 -2.30 8.40 -18.39
C ASP A 113 -3.44 7.55 -17.81
N PHE A 114 -4.20 6.88 -18.67
CA PHE A 114 -5.19 5.91 -18.22
C PHE A 114 -4.52 4.79 -17.41
N ARG A 115 -4.99 4.60 -16.18
CA ARG A 115 -4.58 3.53 -15.29
C ARG A 115 -5.58 2.38 -15.42
N GLU A 116 -5.08 1.23 -15.87
CA GLU A 116 -5.89 0.04 -16.10
C GLU A 116 -6.31 -0.59 -14.76
N PHE A 117 -7.58 -0.98 -14.63
CA PHE A 117 -8.03 -1.81 -13.52
C PHE A 117 -7.70 -3.27 -13.83
N GLY A 118 -6.57 -3.74 -13.32
CA GLY A 118 -6.02 -5.05 -13.62
C GLY A 118 -4.53 -5.03 -13.90
N THR A 119 -4.05 -6.09 -14.55
CA THR A 119 -2.62 -6.27 -14.82
C THR A 119 -2.36 -6.34 -16.32
N CYS A 120 -1.42 -5.52 -16.81
CA CYS A 120 -0.95 -5.54 -18.18
C CYS A 120 0.50 -6.03 -18.26
N SER A 121 0.79 -6.97 -19.14
CA SER A 121 2.13 -7.47 -19.41
C SER A 121 2.33 -7.72 -20.89
N SER A 122 3.44 -7.22 -21.43
CA SER A 122 3.83 -7.44 -22.84
C SER A 122 2.73 -7.11 -23.87
N GLY A 123 1.94 -6.04 -23.60
CA GLY A 123 0.85 -5.59 -24.49
C GLY A 123 -0.46 -6.37 -24.35
N THR A 124 -0.54 -7.33 -23.41
CA THR A 124 -1.77 -8.04 -23.08
C THR A 124 -2.25 -7.62 -21.69
N CYS A 125 -3.51 -7.16 -21.60
CA CYS A 125 -4.11 -6.76 -20.33
C CYS A 125 -5.15 -7.81 -19.86
N ARG A 126 -5.08 -8.12 -18.57
CA ARG A 126 -6.09 -8.89 -17.85
C ARG A 126 -6.79 -7.93 -16.91
N TYR A 127 -8.05 -7.62 -17.24
CA TYR A 127 -8.84 -6.67 -16.49
C TYR A 127 -9.54 -7.34 -15.30
N ASP A 128 -9.68 -6.59 -14.22
CA ASP A 128 -10.44 -6.97 -13.05
C ASP A 128 -11.95 -6.77 -13.30
N ASP A 129 -12.77 -7.62 -12.66
CA ASP A 129 -14.21 -7.44 -12.56
C ASP A 129 -14.49 -6.57 -11.33
N VAL A 130 -14.51 -5.24 -11.54
CA VAL A 130 -14.63 -4.26 -10.46
C VAL A 130 -16.06 -4.21 -9.94
N THR A 131 -16.25 -4.39 -8.63
CA THR A 131 -17.55 -4.53 -7.95
C THR A 131 -17.89 -3.36 -7.00
N SER A 132 -16.96 -2.42 -6.78
CA SER A 132 -17.16 -1.27 -5.89
C SER A 132 -16.90 0.05 -6.60
N PRO A 133 -17.32 1.19 -6.01
CA PRO A 133 -16.81 2.50 -6.42
C PRO A 133 -15.30 2.55 -6.38
N ILE A 134 -14.71 3.37 -7.24
CA ILE A 134 -13.27 3.64 -7.27
C ILE A 134 -12.96 4.74 -6.25
N LYS A 135 -12.26 4.41 -5.19
CA LYS A 135 -11.79 5.35 -4.19
C LYS A 135 -10.38 5.80 -4.53
N ILE A 136 -10.15 7.10 -4.57
CA ILE A 136 -8.82 7.67 -4.82
C ILE A 136 -8.42 8.56 -3.65
N THR A 137 -7.23 8.30 -3.12
CA THR A 137 -6.57 9.12 -2.11
C THR A 137 -5.35 9.77 -2.74
N LEU A 138 -5.25 11.08 -2.61
CA LEU A 138 -4.10 11.89 -3.05
C LEU A 138 -3.31 12.36 -1.84
N LYS A 139 -1.99 12.27 -1.92
CA LYS A 139 -1.05 12.96 -1.04
C LYS A 139 -0.41 14.07 -1.86
N ILE A 140 -0.59 15.30 -1.42
CA ILE A 140 -0.23 16.51 -2.16
C ILE A 140 0.79 17.31 -1.36
N THR A 141 1.97 17.49 -1.91
CA THR A 141 2.98 18.39 -1.36
C THR A 141 2.90 19.73 -2.08
N LYS A 142 2.72 20.81 -1.31
CA LYS A 142 2.70 22.18 -1.82
C LYS A 142 4.10 22.77 -1.90
N ASP A 143 4.25 23.88 -2.66
CA ASP A 143 5.52 24.60 -2.81
C ASP A 143 6.09 25.12 -1.47
N ASP A 144 5.24 25.31 -0.45
CA ASP A 144 5.65 25.70 0.91
C ASP A 144 6.08 24.49 1.79
N GLY A 145 6.16 23.31 1.20
CA GLY A 145 6.55 22.05 1.87
C GLY A 145 5.46 21.41 2.71
N LYS A 146 4.27 22.00 2.81
CA LYS A 146 3.16 21.39 3.55
C LYS A 146 2.54 20.24 2.77
N VAL A 147 2.17 19.20 3.52
CA VAL A 147 1.55 17.98 2.97
C VAL A 147 0.06 17.96 3.28
N TYR A 148 -0.73 17.63 2.28
CA TYR A 148 -2.19 17.53 2.38
C TYR A 148 -2.66 16.20 1.81
N GLN A 149 -3.78 15.71 2.35
CA GLN A 149 -4.51 14.57 1.81
C GLN A 149 -5.85 15.04 1.24
N SER A 150 -6.22 14.49 0.09
CA SER A 150 -7.54 14.63 -0.52
C SER A 150 -8.07 13.27 -0.91
N GLU A 151 -9.36 13.03 -0.70
CA GLU A 151 -10.00 11.75 -0.98
C GLU A 151 -11.32 11.95 -1.68
N LYS A 152 -11.61 11.11 -2.69
CA LYS A 152 -12.88 11.12 -3.41
C LYS A 152 -13.20 9.72 -3.93
N SER A 153 -14.49 9.35 -3.92
CA SER A 153 -15.00 8.12 -4.52
C SER A 153 -15.80 8.44 -5.78
N PHE A 154 -15.70 7.55 -6.77
CA PHE A 154 -16.33 7.70 -8.07
C PHE A 154 -17.09 6.41 -8.43
N GLU A 155 -18.33 6.54 -8.82
CA GLU A 155 -19.13 5.41 -9.32
C GLU A 155 -18.65 4.97 -10.69
N LEU A 156 -18.68 3.67 -10.94
CA LEU A 156 -18.38 3.13 -12.27
C LEU A 156 -19.42 3.58 -13.29
N PRO A 157 -19.03 3.87 -14.53
CA PRO A 157 -19.99 4.14 -15.60
C PRO A 157 -20.88 2.91 -15.85
N GLN A 158 -22.17 3.12 -15.97
CA GLN A 158 -23.15 2.08 -16.31
C GLN A 158 -23.16 1.82 -17.81
#